data_05e1c641a96ebac6160d33cb05aea34f
#
_entry.id   05e1c641a96ebac6160d33cb05aea34f
#
_cell.length_a   1.000
_cell.length_b   1.000
_cell.length_c   1.000
_cell.angle_alpha   90.00
_cell.angle_beta   90.00
_cell.angle_gamma   90.00
#
_symmetry.space_group_name_H-M   'P 1'
#
loop_
_entity.id
_entity.type
_entity.pdbx_description
1 polymer ?
#
loop_
_entity_poly.entity_id
_entity_poly.type
_entity_poly.pdbx_seq_one_letter_code
_entity_poly.pdbx_strand_id
1 'polypeptide(L)'
;MAIKDLDLKLQPDSVSISNINFDQLNSHVVIAEDGVMNVASLVKSDEAEVAEPEVQESQKAETKPFPISIDTVSINDGAVTFIDNTMSPRFTTKLSHFKGAIKGLSSAELARADVDLNGRVDDVAQLSVTGKINPLKGDLYSDIKIRFEGYDMTAVTPYTGNFIGQAVDKGQLDLDLGYRVSERELIGENEISLDQFTLGRDIKSEDAVDLPVGLAIALLKDANGRIDLSLPVRGNLDEPEFKISKIVFKALFNVITGIVTSPFKLLSNLAGGDQELDKVAFVPGELNMVSGHQTRLESLAKALTQRPQLRIEVRGMFDQDRDVQALQQQKLATFFELSEQVTFADLKLSSIEAKLNKQLGKEALTSIKAENMVLPEGANEKAKPELDVEAYRFALYESLLKAQPVTDDELRELARSRASQIRNYLVETEGLSPERVFIMEAEADDSANEAGVLTVFQLSVD
;
A
#
# COMPACT_ATOMS: atom_id res chain seq x y z
N MET A 1 -39.25 -11.08 -27.26
CA MET A 1 -39.60 -9.69 -26.92
C MET A 1 -41.05 -9.43 -27.30
N ALA A 2 -41.84 -8.83 -26.43
CA ALA A 2 -43.21 -8.42 -26.69
C ALA A 2 -43.41 -6.99 -26.25
N ILE A 3 -44.04 -6.18 -27.09
CA ILE A 3 -44.42 -4.81 -26.81
C ILE A 3 -45.94 -4.77 -26.72
N LYS A 4 -46.51 -4.16 -25.67
CA LYS A 4 -47.94 -4.03 -25.46
C LYS A 4 -48.32 -2.56 -25.36
N ASP A 5 -49.48 -2.24 -25.93
CA ASP A 5 -50.12 -0.93 -25.85
C ASP A 5 -49.21 0.25 -26.27
N LEU A 6 -48.74 0.20 -27.52
CA LEU A 6 -48.00 1.30 -28.14
C LEU A 6 -49.01 2.37 -28.58
N ASP A 7 -48.93 3.57 -27.99
CA ASP A 7 -49.71 4.76 -28.38
C ASP A 7 -48.76 5.82 -28.97
N LEU A 8 -48.97 6.16 -30.22
CA LEU A 8 -48.21 7.18 -30.94
C LEU A 8 -49.14 8.37 -31.23
N LYS A 9 -48.85 9.51 -30.65
CA LYS A 9 -49.55 10.77 -30.90
C LYS A 9 -48.67 11.68 -31.75
N LEU A 10 -49.30 12.27 -32.79
CA LEU A 10 -48.64 13.22 -33.72
C LEU A 10 -48.97 14.68 -33.44
N GLN A 11 -49.91 14.96 -32.50
CA GLN A 11 -50.25 16.32 -32.05
C GLN A 11 -50.79 16.31 -30.59
N PRO A 12 -49.99 16.75 -29.59
CA PRO A 12 -48.53 16.91 -29.62
C PRO A 12 -47.83 15.58 -29.82
N ASP A 13 -46.67 15.59 -30.46
CA ASP A 13 -45.87 14.40 -30.72
C ASP A 13 -45.48 13.69 -29.42
N SER A 14 -45.82 12.41 -29.28
CA SER A 14 -45.41 11.61 -28.12
C SER A 14 -45.50 10.12 -28.40
N VAL A 15 -44.66 9.30 -27.73
CA VAL A 15 -44.74 7.84 -27.70
C VAL A 15 -44.97 7.37 -26.27
N SER A 16 -45.99 6.55 -26.07
CA SER A 16 -46.26 5.87 -24.82
C SER A 16 -46.32 4.36 -25.05
N ILE A 17 -45.58 3.61 -24.21
CA ILE A 17 -45.55 2.16 -24.23
C ILE A 17 -45.85 1.65 -22.81
N SER A 18 -46.92 0.85 -22.66
CA SER A 18 -47.26 0.33 -21.35
C SER A 18 -46.27 -0.75 -20.88
N ASN A 19 -45.89 -1.66 -21.76
CA ASN A 19 -44.98 -2.73 -21.38
C ASN A 19 -44.09 -3.20 -22.51
N ILE A 20 -42.79 -3.38 -22.19
CA ILE A 20 -41.83 -4.09 -23.02
C ILE A 20 -41.37 -5.31 -22.21
N ASN A 21 -41.67 -6.51 -22.70
CA ASN A 21 -41.36 -7.76 -22.03
C ASN A 21 -40.32 -8.57 -22.79
N PHE A 22 -39.26 -8.98 -22.09
CA PHE A 22 -38.25 -9.91 -22.58
C PHE A 22 -38.37 -11.22 -21.82
N ASP A 23 -38.94 -12.25 -22.47
CA ASP A 23 -39.03 -13.60 -21.94
C ASP A 23 -37.87 -14.42 -22.49
N GLN A 24 -37.13 -15.09 -21.59
CA GLN A 24 -36.02 -15.97 -21.94
C GLN A 24 -34.98 -15.30 -22.86
N LEU A 25 -34.62 -14.04 -22.53
CA LEU A 25 -33.58 -13.32 -23.26
C LEU A 25 -32.26 -14.09 -23.15
N ASN A 26 -31.67 -14.45 -24.28
CA ASN A 26 -30.38 -15.10 -24.33
C ASN A 26 -29.43 -14.21 -25.16
N SER A 27 -28.35 -13.79 -24.57
CA SER A 27 -27.39 -12.86 -25.17
C SER A 27 -25.96 -13.31 -24.94
N HIS A 28 -25.10 -13.01 -25.89
CA HIS A 28 -23.66 -13.22 -25.77
C HIS A 28 -22.91 -11.90 -25.92
N VAL A 29 -22.13 -11.56 -24.91
CA VAL A 29 -21.20 -10.42 -24.94
C VAL A 29 -19.81 -10.99 -25.09
N VAL A 30 -19.16 -10.69 -26.20
CA VAL A 30 -17.86 -11.25 -26.56
C VAL A 30 -16.86 -10.13 -26.77
N ILE A 31 -15.74 -10.20 -26.09
CA ILE A 31 -14.53 -9.43 -26.42
C ILE A 31 -13.69 -10.34 -27.32
N ALA A 32 -13.43 -9.88 -28.54
CA ALA A 32 -12.57 -10.60 -29.50
C ALA A 32 -11.09 -10.48 -29.11
N GLU A 33 -10.20 -11.25 -29.75
CA GLU A 33 -8.75 -11.22 -29.49
C GLU A 33 -8.13 -9.83 -29.70
N ASP A 34 -8.70 -9.01 -30.56
CA ASP A 34 -8.30 -7.62 -30.81
C ASP A 34 -8.83 -6.60 -29.76
N GLY A 35 -9.56 -7.09 -28.74
CA GLY A 35 -10.15 -6.27 -27.67
C GLY A 35 -11.45 -5.58 -28.06
N VAL A 36 -12.00 -5.85 -29.26
CA VAL A 36 -13.27 -5.25 -29.71
C VAL A 36 -14.45 -6.04 -29.14
N MET A 37 -15.40 -5.31 -28.53
CA MET A 37 -16.62 -5.91 -27.99
C MET A 37 -17.71 -5.98 -29.06
N ASN A 38 -18.34 -7.14 -29.27
CA ASN A 38 -19.36 -7.35 -30.29
C ASN A 38 -20.60 -6.46 -30.13
N VAL A 39 -20.91 -5.97 -28.94
CA VAL A 39 -22.04 -5.07 -28.67
C VAL A 39 -21.69 -3.59 -28.77
N ALA A 40 -20.43 -3.23 -28.99
CA ALA A 40 -19.98 -1.83 -29.09
C ALA A 40 -20.67 -1.08 -30.26
N SER A 41 -20.98 -1.78 -31.33
CA SER A 41 -21.72 -1.23 -32.48
C SER A 41 -23.20 -0.93 -32.21
N LEU A 42 -23.77 -1.49 -31.14
CA LEU A 42 -25.15 -1.23 -30.74
C LEU A 42 -25.32 0.06 -29.95
N VAL A 43 -24.22 0.59 -29.42
CA VAL A 43 -24.18 1.81 -28.58
C VAL A 43 -23.50 2.98 -29.34
N LYS A 44 -23.37 2.91 -30.67
CA LYS A 44 -22.85 4.03 -31.43
C LYS A 44 -23.84 5.21 -31.28
N SER A 45 -23.47 6.15 -30.42
CA SER A 45 -23.93 7.55 -30.55
C SER A 45 -23.52 8.07 -31.94
N ASP A 46 -24.39 8.83 -32.58
CA ASP A 46 -24.22 9.46 -33.90
C ASP A 46 -22.99 10.40 -33.95
N GLU A 47 -21.78 9.89 -33.86
CA GLU A 47 -20.58 10.50 -34.41
C GLU A 47 -20.25 9.80 -35.73
N ALA A 48 -21.20 9.88 -36.67
CA ALA A 48 -20.89 9.65 -38.07
C ALA A 48 -20.02 10.79 -38.54
N GLU A 49 -18.80 10.49 -39.01
CA GLU A 49 -18.05 11.35 -39.91
C GLU A 49 -18.96 11.98 -40.94
N VAL A 50 -19.31 13.22 -40.73
CA VAL A 50 -19.86 14.03 -41.81
C VAL A 50 -18.65 14.58 -42.54
N ALA A 51 -18.31 13.91 -43.67
CA ALA A 51 -17.61 14.57 -44.76
C ALA A 51 -18.32 15.86 -45.07
N GLU A 52 -17.65 16.98 -44.98
CA GLU A 52 -18.17 18.29 -45.36
C GLU A 52 -18.78 18.26 -46.77
N PRO A 53 -20.00 18.79 -46.93
CA PRO A 53 -20.23 19.72 -48.01
C PRO A 53 -20.63 21.06 -47.42
N GLU A 54 -19.91 22.10 -47.87
CA GLU A 54 -20.35 23.46 -47.71
C GLU A 54 -21.82 23.62 -48.11
N VAL A 55 -22.58 24.36 -47.34
CA VAL A 55 -23.57 25.34 -47.72
C VAL A 55 -24.77 25.46 -46.75
N GLN A 56 -24.93 26.68 -46.30
CA GLN A 56 -26.17 27.37 -45.79
C GLN A 56 -26.51 27.18 -44.30
N GLU A 57 -26.23 28.28 -43.60
CA GLU A 57 -26.96 28.71 -42.41
C GLU A 57 -28.46 28.65 -42.63
N SER A 58 -29.05 27.54 -42.21
CA SER A 58 -30.46 27.45 -41.93
C SER A 58 -30.64 27.35 -40.41
N GLN A 59 -31.40 28.28 -39.88
CA GLN A 59 -31.80 28.39 -38.47
C GLN A 59 -32.02 26.99 -37.85
N LYS A 60 -31.21 26.63 -36.88
CA LYS A 60 -31.45 25.48 -36.00
C LYS A 60 -32.75 25.76 -35.25
N ALA A 61 -33.87 25.29 -35.80
CA ALA A 61 -35.11 25.18 -35.05
C ALA A 61 -34.78 24.31 -33.82
N GLU A 62 -35.00 24.80 -32.61
CA GLU A 62 -35.00 23.99 -31.39
C GLU A 62 -36.03 22.88 -31.57
N THR A 63 -35.57 21.72 -32.02
CA THR A 63 -36.37 20.50 -32.02
C THR A 63 -36.59 20.12 -30.55
N LYS A 64 -37.78 20.44 -30.03
CA LYS A 64 -38.21 19.99 -28.72
C LYS A 64 -38.08 18.47 -28.70
N PRO A 65 -37.40 17.89 -27.66
CA PRO A 65 -37.21 16.45 -27.61
C PRO A 65 -38.58 15.76 -27.64
N PHE A 66 -38.71 14.73 -28.49
CA PHE A 66 -39.89 13.91 -28.64
C PHE A 66 -40.21 13.21 -27.31
N PRO A 67 -41.36 13.49 -26.66
CA PRO A 67 -41.70 12.88 -25.38
C PRO A 67 -41.88 11.36 -25.50
N ILE A 68 -41.10 10.61 -24.74
CA ILE A 68 -41.15 9.14 -24.66
C ILE A 68 -41.51 8.75 -23.22
N SER A 69 -42.48 7.84 -23.06
CA SER A 69 -42.78 7.20 -21.79
C SER A 69 -42.92 5.68 -21.95
N ILE A 70 -42.31 4.93 -21.04
CA ILE A 70 -42.42 3.48 -20.98
C ILE A 70 -42.74 3.13 -19.54
N ASP A 71 -43.95 2.60 -19.28
CA ASP A 71 -44.39 2.34 -17.91
C ASP A 71 -43.58 1.21 -17.29
N THR A 72 -43.32 0.12 -18.01
CA THR A 72 -42.56 -1.02 -17.52
C THR A 72 -41.73 -1.67 -18.61
N VAL A 73 -40.47 -1.91 -18.32
CA VAL A 73 -39.59 -2.86 -19.05
C VAL A 73 -39.33 -4.03 -18.13
N SER A 74 -39.77 -5.23 -18.50
CA SER A 74 -39.59 -6.46 -17.68
C SER A 74 -38.71 -7.47 -18.37
N ILE A 75 -37.91 -8.15 -17.59
CA ILE A 75 -37.06 -9.28 -18.00
C ILE A 75 -37.48 -10.49 -17.18
N ASN A 76 -37.78 -11.60 -17.85
CA ASN A 76 -38.15 -12.85 -17.22
C ASN A 76 -37.19 -13.96 -17.69
N ASP A 77 -36.47 -14.56 -16.75
CA ASP A 77 -35.54 -15.66 -16.97
C ASP A 77 -34.53 -15.42 -18.10
N GLY A 78 -33.88 -14.28 -18.07
CA GLY A 78 -32.80 -13.91 -18.99
C GLY A 78 -31.50 -14.67 -18.70
N ALA A 79 -30.67 -14.81 -19.73
CA ALA A 79 -29.29 -15.29 -19.60
C ALA A 79 -28.34 -14.40 -20.46
N VAL A 80 -27.19 -14.06 -19.90
CA VAL A 80 -26.12 -13.36 -20.62
C VAL A 80 -24.81 -14.13 -20.41
N THR A 81 -24.21 -14.58 -21.51
CA THR A 81 -22.88 -15.20 -21.46
C THR A 81 -21.84 -14.16 -21.85
N PHE A 82 -20.89 -13.92 -20.97
CA PHE A 82 -19.74 -13.07 -21.25
C PHE A 82 -18.52 -13.93 -21.57
N ILE A 83 -17.82 -13.59 -22.65
CA ILE A 83 -16.62 -14.29 -23.13
C ILE A 83 -15.54 -13.25 -23.41
N ASP A 84 -14.36 -13.43 -22.84
CA ASP A 84 -13.19 -12.62 -23.14
C ASP A 84 -12.10 -13.48 -23.77
N ASN A 85 -11.88 -13.30 -25.08
CA ASN A 85 -10.87 -14.01 -25.83
C ASN A 85 -9.48 -13.32 -25.81
N THR A 86 -9.35 -12.17 -25.17
CA THR A 86 -8.03 -11.55 -24.95
C THR A 86 -7.21 -12.31 -23.89
N MET A 87 -7.87 -13.13 -23.07
CA MET A 87 -7.23 -13.92 -22.03
C MET A 87 -6.83 -15.33 -22.51
N SER A 88 -5.73 -15.86 -22.00
CA SER A 88 -5.29 -17.24 -22.24
C SER A 88 -5.05 -17.98 -20.92
N PRO A 89 -5.85 -19.01 -20.57
CA PRO A 89 -7.06 -19.45 -21.25
C PRO A 89 -8.17 -18.38 -21.27
N ARG A 90 -9.06 -18.44 -22.25
CA ARG A 90 -10.16 -17.49 -22.36
C ARG A 90 -11.01 -17.47 -21.09
N PHE A 91 -11.46 -16.29 -20.69
CA PHE A 91 -12.40 -16.14 -19.59
C PHE A 91 -13.85 -16.29 -20.09
N THR A 92 -14.66 -17.00 -19.32
CA THR A 92 -16.10 -17.15 -19.62
C THR A 92 -16.87 -17.14 -18.31
N THR A 93 -17.94 -16.34 -18.24
CA THR A 93 -18.89 -16.33 -17.12
C THR A 93 -20.31 -16.15 -17.64
N LYS A 94 -21.30 -16.60 -16.88
CA LYS A 94 -22.70 -16.59 -17.29
C LYS A 94 -23.58 -15.98 -16.21
N LEU A 95 -24.28 -14.91 -16.54
CA LEU A 95 -25.41 -14.41 -15.78
C LEU A 95 -26.65 -15.24 -16.16
N SER A 96 -27.26 -15.92 -15.22
CA SER A 96 -28.45 -16.75 -15.37
C SER A 96 -29.57 -16.28 -14.46
N HIS A 97 -30.82 -16.78 -14.73
CA HIS A 97 -32.01 -16.39 -13.95
C HIS A 97 -32.18 -14.89 -13.81
N PHE A 98 -31.74 -14.14 -14.84
CA PHE A 98 -31.82 -12.68 -14.82
C PHE A 98 -33.27 -12.24 -15.00
N LYS A 99 -33.78 -11.55 -14.00
CA LYS A 99 -35.20 -11.15 -13.94
C LYS A 99 -35.37 -9.83 -13.21
N GLY A 100 -36.50 -9.19 -13.44
CA GLY A 100 -36.89 -7.98 -12.76
C GLY A 100 -37.52 -6.96 -13.69
N ALA A 101 -37.56 -5.69 -13.25
CA ALA A 101 -38.22 -4.65 -14.04
C ALA A 101 -37.56 -3.28 -13.83
N ILE A 102 -37.70 -2.44 -14.88
CA ILE A 102 -37.46 -1.02 -14.84
C ILE A 102 -38.82 -0.34 -15.04
N LYS A 103 -39.26 0.51 -14.11
CA LYS A 103 -40.58 1.13 -14.11
C LYS A 103 -40.50 2.64 -14.19
N GLY A 104 -41.34 3.26 -15.04
CA GLY A 104 -41.49 4.70 -15.13
C GLY A 104 -40.40 5.38 -15.94
N LEU A 105 -39.86 4.72 -16.98
CA LEU A 105 -38.94 5.34 -17.92
C LEU A 105 -39.65 6.48 -18.67
N SER A 106 -39.06 7.69 -18.64
CA SER A 106 -39.63 8.85 -19.32
C SER A 106 -38.53 9.82 -19.72
N SER A 107 -38.71 10.49 -20.85
CA SER A 107 -37.88 11.60 -21.27
C SER A 107 -38.20 12.93 -20.56
N ALA A 108 -39.20 12.95 -19.66
CA ALA A 108 -39.51 14.12 -18.85
C ALA A 108 -38.37 14.48 -17.90
N GLU A 109 -38.17 15.76 -17.66
CA GLU A 109 -36.99 16.33 -17.01
C GLU A 109 -36.77 15.79 -15.59
N LEU A 110 -37.82 15.63 -14.80
CA LEU A 110 -37.73 15.16 -13.40
C LEU A 110 -38.09 13.69 -13.24
N ALA A 111 -38.29 12.96 -14.35
CA ALA A 111 -38.59 11.53 -14.25
C ALA A 111 -37.43 10.73 -13.65
N ARG A 112 -37.76 9.73 -12.86
CA ARG A 112 -36.81 8.77 -12.30
C ARG A 112 -37.45 7.39 -12.36
N ALA A 113 -36.93 6.55 -13.23
CA ALA A 113 -37.39 5.18 -13.36
C ALA A 113 -36.79 4.33 -12.24
N ASP A 114 -37.62 3.50 -11.62
CA ASP A 114 -37.18 2.54 -10.61
C ASP A 114 -36.59 1.30 -11.27
N VAL A 115 -35.42 0.87 -10.83
CA VAL A 115 -34.70 -0.31 -11.29
C VAL A 115 -34.72 -1.36 -10.16
N ASP A 116 -35.15 -2.57 -10.48
CA ASP A 116 -35.06 -3.75 -9.61
C ASP A 116 -34.79 -5.00 -10.46
N LEU A 117 -33.53 -5.39 -10.54
CA LEU A 117 -33.06 -6.51 -11.34
C LEU A 117 -32.24 -7.46 -10.47
N ASN A 118 -32.46 -8.76 -10.66
CA ASN A 118 -31.79 -9.82 -9.91
C ASN A 118 -31.35 -10.94 -10.84
N GLY A 119 -30.27 -11.64 -10.48
CA GLY A 119 -29.75 -12.76 -11.24
C GLY A 119 -28.74 -13.59 -10.47
N ARG A 120 -28.14 -14.57 -11.14
CA ARG A 120 -27.03 -15.35 -10.60
C ARG A 120 -25.89 -15.41 -11.60
N VAL A 121 -24.67 -15.24 -11.14
CA VAL A 121 -23.48 -15.43 -11.96
C VAL A 121 -22.91 -16.81 -11.67
N ASP A 122 -22.66 -17.56 -12.74
CA ASP A 122 -22.19 -18.95 -12.72
C ASP A 122 -23.06 -19.87 -11.82
N ASP A 123 -24.39 -19.59 -11.80
CA ASP A 123 -25.44 -20.27 -11.04
C ASP A 123 -25.28 -20.19 -9.49
N VAL A 124 -24.25 -19.57 -8.99
CA VAL A 124 -23.90 -19.47 -7.55
C VAL A 124 -24.01 -18.05 -7.03
N ALA A 125 -23.19 -17.13 -7.55
CA ALA A 125 -23.07 -15.78 -7.01
C ALA A 125 -24.33 -14.96 -7.27
N GLN A 126 -24.87 -14.33 -6.24
CA GLN A 126 -26.09 -13.53 -6.33
C GLN A 126 -25.78 -12.13 -6.85
N LEU A 127 -26.57 -11.67 -7.82
CA LEU A 127 -26.50 -10.30 -8.33
C LEU A 127 -27.83 -9.60 -8.08
N SER A 128 -27.78 -8.41 -7.48
CA SER A 128 -28.91 -7.51 -7.34
C SER A 128 -28.53 -6.11 -7.82
N VAL A 129 -29.39 -5.50 -8.63
CA VAL A 129 -29.23 -4.13 -9.13
C VAL A 129 -30.50 -3.35 -8.81
N THR A 130 -30.40 -2.34 -7.96
CA THR A 130 -31.54 -1.53 -7.53
C THR A 130 -31.22 -0.05 -7.63
N GLY A 131 -32.25 0.77 -7.78
CA GLY A 131 -32.05 2.22 -7.75
C GLY A 131 -32.97 3.01 -8.67
N LYS A 132 -32.47 4.14 -9.15
CA LYS A 132 -33.22 5.07 -10.01
C LYS A 132 -32.38 5.59 -11.15
N ILE A 133 -32.96 5.65 -12.35
CA ILE A 133 -32.28 6.15 -13.55
C ILE A 133 -33.16 7.10 -14.34
N ASN A 134 -32.54 7.98 -15.14
CA ASN A 134 -33.18 8.67 -16.23
C ASN A 134 -32.27 8.64 -17.49
N PRO A 135 -32.32 7.55 -18.27
CA PRO A 135 -31.44 7.38 -19.42
C PRO A 135 -31.96 8.09 -20.69
N LEU A 136 -33.22 8.53 -20.70
CA LEU A 136 -33.88 9.15 -21.89
C LEU A 136 -33.72 10.65 -21.94
N LYS A 137 -33.06 11.27 -20.95
CA LYS A 137 -32.76 12.71 -20.93
C LYS A 137 -31.30 12.92 -21.35
N GLY A 138 -31.00 14.06 -21.99
CA GLY A 138 -29.61 14.44 -22.31
C GLY A 138 -28.71 14.62 -21.11
N ASP A 139 -29.30 14.98 -19.97
CA ASP A 139 -28.64 15.04 -18.66
C ASP A 139 -28.84 13.71 -17.91
N LEU A 140 -27.95 12.79 -18.07
CA LEU A 140 -28.02 11.47 -17.47
C LEU A 140 -28.11 11.56 -15.94
N TYR A 141 -29.16 10.97 -15.40
CA TYR A 141 -29.26 10.74 -13.95
C TYR A 141 -29.21 9.26 -13.65
N SER A 142 -28.39 8.86 -12.68
CA SER A 142 -28.33 7.50 -12.16
C SER A 142 -28.03 7.54 -10.66
N ASP A 143 -28.74 6.73 -9.88
CA ASP A 143 -28.45 6.40 -8.49
C ASP A 143 -28.68 4.90 -8.34
N ILE A 144 -27.66 4.11 -8.63
CA ILE A 144 -27.71 2.65 -8.74
C ILE A 144 -26.85 2.03 -7.65
N LYS A 145 -27.44 1.01 -6.99
CA LYS A 145 -26.73 0.10 -6.10
C LYS A 145 -26.64 -1.27 -6.73
N ILE A 146 -25.45 -1.83 -6.77
CA ILE A 146 -25.16 -3.18 -7.26
C ILE A 146 -24.59 -3.97 -6.11
N ARG A 147 -25.25 -5.07 -5.76
CA ARG A 147 -24.76 -6.04 -4.80
C ARG A 147 -24.47 -7.34 -5.49
N PHE A 148 -23.29 -7.86 -5.25
CA PHE A 148 -22.79 -9.10 -5.84
C PHE A 148 -22.17 -9.94 -4.74
N GLU A 149 -22.66 -11.14 -4.49
CA GLU A 149 -22.30 -11.91 -3.30
C GLU A 149 -21.94 -13.36 -3.67
N GLY A 150 -20.83 -13.84 -3.10
CA GLY A 150 -20.44 -15.25 -3.14
C GLY A 150 -19.80 -15.69 -4.46
N TYR A 151 -19.06 -14.80 -5.16
CA TYR A 151 -18.39 -15.18 -6.42
C TYR A 151 -17.08 -15.94 -6.16
N ASP A 152 -16.92 -17.09 -6.80
CA ASP A 152 -15.71 -17.89 -6.71
C ASP A 152 -14.56 -17.25 -7.49
N MET A 153 -13.54 -16.80 -6.77
CA MET A 153 -12.39 -16.12 -7.35
C MET A 153 -11.48 -17.04 -8.17
N THR A 154 -11.61 -18.36 -8.09
CA THR A 154 -10.85 -19.27 -8.94
C THR A 154 -11.18 -19.06 -10.42
N ALA A 155 -12.39 -18.63 -10.73
CA ALA A 155 -12.85 -18.33 -12.09
C ALA A 155 -12.07 -17.18 -12.74
N VAL A 156 -11.50 -16.22 -11.96
CA VAL A 156 -10.73 -15.09 -12.51
C VAL A 156 -9.23 -15.41 -12.72
N THR A 157 -8.83 -16.67 -12.55
CA THR A 157 -7.45 -17.12 -12.81
C THR A 157 -6.91 -16.70 -14.19
N PRO A 158 -7.68 -16.64 -15.30
CA PRO A 158 -7.18 -16.11 -16.56
C PRO A 158 -6.65 -14.67 -16.45
N TYR A 159 -7.30 -13.82 -15.67
CA TYR A 159 -6.86 -12.43 -15.45
C TYR A 159 -5.69 -12.35 -14.48
N THR A 160 -5.75 -13.05 -13.33
CA THR A 160 -4.65 -13.01 -12.36
C THR A 160 -3.40 -13.67 -12.92
N GLY A 161 -3.55 -14.75 -13.70
CA GLY A 161 -2.43 -15.38 -14.40
C GLY A 161 -1.78 -14.44 -15.41
N ASN A 162 -2.56 -13.67 -16.16
CA ASN A 162 -2.04 -12.73 -17.14
C ASN A 162 -1.37 -11.51 -16.49
N PHE A 163 -2.06 -10.86 -15.54
CA PHE A 163 -1.62 -9.56 -15.01
C PHE A 163 -0.80 -9.64 -13.72
N ILE A 164 -0.96 -10.72 -12.93
CA ILE A 164 -0.27 -10.90 -11.64
C ILE A 164 0.76 -12.04 -11.72
N GLY A 165 0.66 -12.92 -12.73
CA GLY A 165 1.54 -14.07 -12.87
C GLY A 165 1.23 -15.21 -11.92
N GLN A 166 0.03 -15.26 -11.33
CA GLN A 166 -0.37 -16.31 -10.38
C GLN A 166 -1.83 -16.74 -10.57
N ALA A 167 -2.08 -18.02 -10.35
CA ALA A 167 -3.45 -18.56 -10.28
C ALA A 167 -4.13 -18.13 -8.98
N VAL A 168 -5.45 -18.24 -8.93
CA VAL A 168 -6.21 -18.18 -7.68
C VAL A 168 -6.55 -19.59 -7.24
N ASP A 169 -6.13 -19.97 -6.02
CA ASP A 169 -6.45 -21.29 -5.45
C ASP A 169 -7.81 -21.31 -4.78
N LYS A 170 -8.17 -20.22 -4.10
CA LYS A 170 -9.46 -20.05 -3.44
C LYS A 170 -9.74 -18.59 -3.11
N GLY A 171 -11.01 -18.32 -2.85
CA GLY A 171 -11.49 -17.02 -2.39
C GLY A 171 -12.91 -16.77 -2.84
N GLN A 172 -13.67 -16.05 -2.01
CA GLN A 172 -15.00 -15.55 -2.36
C GLN A 172 -14.96 -14.04 -2.43
N LEU A 173 -15.63 -13.47 -3.44
CA LEU A 173 -15.74 -12.04 -3.64
C LEU A 173 -17.18 -11.60 -3.38
N ASP A 174 -17.30 -10.57 -2.55
CA ASP A 174 -18.52 -9.80 -2.37
C ASP A 174 -18.26 -8.35 -2.78
N LEU A 175 -19.21 -7.74 -3.48
CA LEU A 175 -19.16 -6.34 -3.89
C LEU A 175 -20.44 -5.62 -3.47
N ASP A 176 -20.30 -4.43 -2.88
CA ASP A 176 -21.39 -3.47 -2.68
C ASP A 176 -20.97 -2.16 -3.36
N LEU A 177 -21.61 -1.88 -4.50
CA LEU A 177 -21.22 -0.78 -5.37
C LEU A 177 -22.35 0.24 -5.43
N GLY A 178 -22.05 1.50 -5.15
CA GLY A 178 -22.98 2.62 -5.30
C GLY A 178 -22.48 3.60 -6.34
N TYR A 179 -23.28 3.85 -7.37
CA TYR A 179 -22.93 4.80 -8.43
C TYR A 179 -23.99 5.86 -8.57
N ARG A 180 -23.61 7.10 -8.35
CA ARG A 180 -24.47 8.26 -8.57
C ARG A 180 -23.92 9.11 -9.69
N VAL A 181 -24.76 9.39 -10.67
CA VAL A 181 -24.48 10.33 -11.75
C VAL A 181 -25.49 11.47 -11.66
N SER A 182 -25.01 12.69 -11.60
CA SER A 182 -25.81 13.91 -11.64
C SER A 182 -25.01 15.01 -12.30
N GLU A 183 -25.63 15.76 -13.19
CA GLU A 183 -24.97 16.86 -13.91
C GLU A 183 -23.64 16.42 -14.59
N ARG A 184 -23.65 15.20 -15.15
CA ARG A 184 -22.52 14.53 -15.82
C ARG A 184 -21.33 14.22 -14.92
N GLU A 185 -21.46 14.42 -13.61
CA GLU A 185 -20.48 14.00 -12.62
C GLU A 185 -20.83 12.62 -12.04
N LEU A 186 -19.86 11.71 -12.02
CA LEU A 186 -19.96 10.40 -11.39
C LEU A 186 -19.30 10.45 -10.00
N ILE A 187 -20.04 9.96 -9.02
CA ILE A 187 -19.52 9.59 -7.71
C ILE A 187 -19.81 8.10 -7.53
N GLY A 188 -18.77 7.31 -7.29
CA GLY A 188 -18.85 5.87 -7.03
C GLY A 188 -18.25 5.51 -5.69
N GLU A 189 -18.91 4.63 -4.98
CA GLU A 189 -18.45 3.99 -3.77
C GLU A 189 -18.37 2.49 -4.04
N ASN A 190 -17.18 1.90 -3.90
CA ASN A 190 -16.96 0.48 -4.17
C ASN A 190 -16.42 -0.16 -2.89
N GLU A 191 -17.25 -0.95 -2.24
CA GLU A 191 -16.86 -1.81 -1.13
C GLU A 191 -16.62 -3.22 -1.67
N ILE A 192 -15.39 -3.69 -1.51
CA ILE A 192 -14.90 -4.97 -2.00
C ILE A 192 -14.48 -5.81 -0.81
N SER A 193 -15.11 -6.96 -0.63
CA SER A 193 -14.73 -7.94 0.39
C SER A 193 -14.26 -9.22 -0.27
N LEU A 194 -13.06 -9.67 0.09
CA LEU A 194 -12.50 -10.96 -0.32
C LEU A 194 -12.35 -11.85 0.90
N ASP A 195 -13.06 -12.96 0.93
CA ASP A 195 -12.93 -13.95 2.01
C ASP A 195 -12.02 -15.10 1.59
N GLN A 196 -11.06 -15.45 2.46
CA GLN A 196 -10.09 -16.56 2.29
C GLN A 196 -9.33 -16.53 0.95
N PHE A 197 -9.16 -15.34 0.34
CA PHE A 197 -8.45 -15.21 -0.93
C PHE A 197 -7.00 -15.70 -0.82
N THR A 198 -6.62 -16.63 -1.70
CA THR A 198 -5.28 -17.21 -1.70
C THR A 198 -4.80 -17.38 -3.14
N LEU A 199 -3.61 -16.83 -3.41
CA LEU A 199 -2.91 -17.07 -4.65
C LEU A 199 -2.32 -18.49 -4.64
N GLY A 200 -2.28 -19.09 -5.81
CA GLY A 200 -1.76 -20.43 -6.03
C GLY A 200 -0.47 -20.43 -6.83
N ARG A 201 -0.32 -21.41 -7.70
CA ARG A 201 0.89 -21.60 -8.50
C ARG A 201 1.20 -20.43 -9.41
N ASP A 202 2.48 -20.22 -9.67
CA ASP A 202 2.96 -19.22 -10.64
C ASP A 202 2.52 -19.58 -12.07
N ILE A 203 2.19 -18.54 -12.83
CA ILE A 203 1.85 -18.59 -14.25
C ILE A 203 2.81 -17.61 -14.97
N LYS A 204 3.52 -18.12 -15.97
CA LYS A 204 4.39 -17.27 -16.79
C LYS A 204 3.55 -16.36 -17.67
N SER A 205 3.72 -15.07 -17.55
CA SER A 205 3.12 -14.05 -18.39
C SER A 205 4.09 -12.90 -18.61
N GLU A 206 4.14 -12.39 -19.84
CA GLU A 206 4.93 -11.20 -20.19
C GLU A 206 4.28 -9.90 -19.72
N ASP A 207 2.96 -9.94 -19.48
CA ASP A 207 2.16 -8.80 -19.02
C ASP A 207 2.09 -8.70 -17.49
N ALA A 208 2.64 -9.70 -16.77
CA ALA A 208 2.59 -9.72 -15.32
C ALA A 208 3.41 -8.59 -14.71
N VAL A 209 2.82 -7.92 -13.71
CA VAL A 209 3.50 -6.86 -12.96
C VAL A 209 4.62 -7.45 -12.10
N ASP A 210 5.78 -6.78 -12.10
CA ASP A 210 6.91 -7.13 -11.22
C ASP A 210 6.72 -6.45 -9.84
N LEU A 211 5.75 -6.95 -9.09
CA LEU A 211 5.43 -6.48 -7.74
C LEU A 211 5.28 -7.68 -6.80
N PRO A 212 5.71 -7.57 -5.53
CA PRO A 212 5.51 -8.62 -4.53
C PRO A 212 4.03 -8.68 -4.08
N VAL A 213 3.14 -9.13 -4.99
CA VAL A 213 1.68 -9.15 -4.76
C VAL A 213 1.30 -10.00 -3.55
N GLY A 214 2.04 -11.08 -3.29
CA GLY A 214 1.85 -11.90 -2.08
C GLY A 214 1.99 -11.09 -0.79
N LEU A 215 3.00 -10.22 -0.71
CA LEU A 215 3.18 -9.31 0.43
C LEU A 215 2.01 -8.32 0.55
N ALA A 216 1.55 -7.75 -0.58
CA ALA A 216 0.40 -6.83 -0.56
C ALA A 216 -0.87 -7.52 -0.03
N ILE A 217 -1.13 -8.76 -0.47
CA ILE A 217 -2.28 -9.56 0.00
C ILE A 217 -2.15 -9.87 1.50
N ALA A 218 -0.97 -10.28 1.97
CA ALA A 218 -0.74 -10.57 3.38
C ALA A 218 -0.90 -9.32 4.27
N LEU A 219 -0.51 -8.14 3.77
CA LEU A 219 -0.73 -6.86 4.45
C LEU A 219 -2.20 -6.46 4.52
N LEU A 220 -2.97 -6.77 3.47
CA LEU A 220 -4.41 -6.48 3.43
C LEU A 220 -5.23 -7.46 4.26
N LYS A 221 -4.84 -8.74 4.25
CA LYS A 221 -5.59 -9.82 4.88
C LYS A 221 -5.56 -9.72 6.41
N ASP A 222 -6.73 -9.65 7.02
CA ASP A 222 -6.89 -9.62 8.48
C ASP A 222 -6.66 -11.00 9.14
N ALA A 223 -6.80 -11.07 10.47
CA ALA A 223 -6.62 -12.29 11.23
C ALA A 223 -7.66 -13.39 10.92
N ASN A 224 -8.80 -13.03 10.31
CA ASN A 224 -9.84 -13.95 9.88
C ASN A 224 -9.65 -14.42 8.43
N GLY A 225 -8.64 -13.91 7.74
CA GLY A 225 -8.38 -14.21 6.34
C GLY A 225 -9.18 -13.35 5.36
N ARG A 226 -9.75 -12.23 5.82
CA ARG A 226 -10.60 -11.33 5.04
C ARG A 226 -9.82 -10.09 4.60
N ILE A 227 -10.11 -9.63 3.40
CA ILE A 227 -9.63 -8.37 2.84
C ILE A 227 -10.84 -7.50 2.56
N ASP A 228 -10.93 -6.33 3.20
CA ASP A 228 -11.95 -5.32 2.94
C ASP A 228 -11.31 -4.07 2.36
N LEU A 229 -11.79 -3.64 1.18
CA LEU A 229 -11.29 -2.46 0.48
C LEU A 229 -12.45 -1.52 0.18
N SER A 230 -12.28 -0.25 0.51
CA SER A 230 -13.18 0.82 0.09
C SER A 230 -12.49 1.67 -0.96
N LEU A 231 -13.04 1.69 -2.18
CA LEU A 231 -12.48 2.38 -3.34
C LEU A 231 -13.44 3.46 -3.85
N PRO A 232 -13.42 4.67 -3.28
CA PRO A 232 -14.20 5.77 -3.82
C PRO A 232 -13.64 6.19 -5.18
N VAL A 233 -14.54 6.40 -6.14
CA VAL A 233 -14.18 6.87 -7.49
C VAL A 233 -14.97 8.12 -7.84
N ARG A 234 -14.36 9.00 -8.61
CA ARG A 234 -15.00 10.20 -9.13
C ARG A 234 -14.56 10.43 -10.57
N GLY A 235 -15.45 10.99 -11.40
CA GLY A 235 -15.10 11.31 -12.77
C GLY A 235 -16.16 12.17 -13.44
N ASN A 236 -15.77 12.77 -14.55
CA ASN A 236 -16.69 13.57 -15.39
C ASN A 236 -16.97 12.80 -16.68
N LEU A 237 -18.25 12.61 -17.00
CA LEU A 237 -18.70 11.87 -18.18
C LEU A 237 -18.40 12.61 -19.50
N ASP A 238 -18.06 13.90 -19.44
CA ASP A 238 -17.67 14.70 -20.61
C ASP A 238 -16.22 14.46 -21.05
N GLU A 239 -15.40 13.81 -20.22
CA GLU A 239 -14.03 13.48 -20.57
C GLU A 239 -14.00 12.39 -21.66
N PRO A 240 -13.30 12.60 -22.80
CA PRO A 240 -13.33 11.68 -23.95
C PRO A 240 -12.83 10.26 -23.63
N GLU A 241 -11.97 10.14 -22.62
CA GLU A 241 -11.38 8.86 -22.19
C GLU A 241 -12.09 8.26 -20.97
N PHE A 242 -13.21 8.82 -20.53
CA PHE A 242 -13.92 8.37 -19.36
C PHE A 242 -14.39 6.91 -19.52
N LYS A 243 -13.84 6.03 -18.70
CA LYS A 243 -14.25 4.63 -18.56
C LYS A 243 -14.21 4.25 -17.09
N ILE A 244 -15.35 3.95 -16.50
CA ILE A 244 -15.48 3.56 -15.07
C ILE A 244 -14.50 2.43 -14.75
N SER A 245 -14.41 1.41 -15.61
CA SER A 245 -13.49 0.28 -15.41
C SER A 245 -12.02 0.70 -15.30
N LYS A 246 -11.56 1.64 -16.13
CA LYS A 246 -10.19 2.17 -16.05
C LYS A 246 -9.94 2.90 -14.73
N ILE A 247 -10.93 3.66 -14.25
CA ILE A 247 -10.82 4.46 -13.02
C ILE A 247 -10.75 3.50 -11.81
N VAL A 248 -11.64 2.51 -11.75
CA VAL A 248 -11.67 1.51 -10.67
C VAL A 248 -10.38 0.69 -10.66
N PHE A 249 -9.93 0.22 -11.84
CA PHE A 249 -8.68 -0.53 -11.96
C PHE A 249 -7.46 0.29 -11.53
N LYS A 250 -7.40 1.57 -11.95
CA LYS A 250 -6.34 2.49 -11.53
C LYS A 250 -6.35 2.71 -10.01
N ALA A 251 -7.53 2.86 -9.40
CA ALA A 251 -7.66 3.01 -7.95
C ALA A 251 -7.15 1.77 -7.22
N LEU A 252 -7.55 0.57 -7.65
CA LEU A 252 -7.07 -0.71 -7.10
C LEU A 252 -5.55 -0.87 -7.26
N PHE A 253 -5.02 -0.58 -8.45
CA PHE A 253 -3.59 -0.64 -8.72
C PHE A 253 -2.78 0.33 -7.83
N ASN A 254 -3.29 1.55 -7.63
CA ASN A 254 -2.66 2.53 -6.75
C ASN A 254 -2.64 2.06 -5.28
N VAL A 255 -3.71 1.40 -4.81
CA VAL A 255 -3.75 0.80 -3.46
C VAL A 255 -2.67 -0.27 -3.33
N ILE A 256 -2.59 -1.21 -4.26
CA ILE A 256 -1.59 -2.29 -4.23
C ILE A 256 -0.17 -1.72 -4.28
N THR A 257 0.10 -0.79 -5.20
CA THR A 257 1.42 -0.15 -5.32
C THR A 257 1.78 0.63 -4.06
N GLY A 258 0.84 1.38 -3.50
CA GLY A 258 1.04 2.12 -2.26
C GLY A 258 1.39 1.22 -1.07
N ILE A 259 0.76 0.06 -0.98
CA ILE A 259 1.04 -0.95 0.06
C ILE A 259 2.44 -1.52 -0.09
N VAL A 260 2.84 -1.88 -1.32
CA VAL A 260 4.16 -2.47 -1.60
C VAL A 260 5.28 -1.46 -1.36
N THR A 261 5.09 -0.20 -1.72
CA THR A 261 6.11 0.85 -1.57
C THR A 261 6.23 1.40 -0.15
N SER A 262 5.19 1.27 0.66
CA SER A 262 5.16 1.80 2.02
C SER A 262 4.43 0.86 2.99
N PRO A 263 4.91 -0.38 3.17
CA PRO A 263 4.20 -1.40 3.93
C PRO A 263 4.05 -1.05 5.41
N PHE A 264 5.05 -0.43 6.01
CA PHE A 264 5.02 -0.01 7.42
C PHE A 264 4.07 1.16 7.68
N LYS A 265 3.78 1.99 6.67
CA LYS A 265 2.77 3.04 6.78
C LYS A 265 1.37 2.46 6.94
N LEU A 266 1.06 1.39 6.21
CA LEU A 266 -0.20 0.67 6.41
C LEU A 266 -0.29 0.07 7.81
N LEU A 267 0.78 -0.57 8.29
CA LEU A 267 0.84 -1.13 9.65
C LEU A 267 0.69 -0.05 10.72
N SER A 268 1.31 1.12 10.53
CA SER A 268 1.18 2.26 11.44
C SER A 268 -0.27 2.75 11.54
N ASN A 269 -0.95 2.89 10.41
CA ASN A 269 -2.36 3.26 10.38
C ASN A 269 -3.24 2.25 11.12
N LEU A 270 -2.98 0.94 10.97
CA LEU A 270 -3.68 -0.13 11.67
C LEU A 270 -3.44 -0.10 13.19
N ALA A 271 -2.25 0.31 13.62
CA ALA A 271 -1.94 0.48 15.04
C ALA A 271 -2.58 1.75 15.66
N GLY A 272 -3.17 2.61 14.83
CA GLY A 272 -3.83 3.84 15.26
C GLY A 272 -2.88 5.02 15.44
N GLY A 273 -1.73 5.03 14.76
CA GLY A 273 -0.72 6.09 14.83
C GLY A 273 -0.17 6.47 13.46
N ASP A 274 0.66 7.50 13.42
CA ASP A 274 1.44 7.94 12.25
C ASP A 274 2.95 7.82 12.56
N GLN A 275 3.34 6.70 13.18
CA GLN A 275 4.71 6.45 13.61
C GLN A 275 5.48 5.69 12.52
N GLU A 276 6.78 5.99 12.39
CA GLU A 276 7.68 5.17 11.59
C GLU A 276 7.92 3.84 12.31
N LEU A 277 7.41 2.74 11.74
CA LEU A 277 7.51 1.39 12.31
C LEU A 277 8.59 0.51 11.62
N ASP A 278 9.31 1.07 10.66
CA ASP A 278 10.33 0.36 9.86
C ASP A 278 11.71 0.29 10.53
N LYS A 279 11.89 1.00 11.64
CA LYS A 279 13.19 1.09 12.33
C LYS A 279 13.06 1.52 13.78
N VAL A 280 14.06 1.16 14.57
CA VAL A 280 14.31 1.68 15.92
C VAL A 280 15.77 2.12 16.07
N ALA A 281 16.05 3.08 16.95
CA ALA A 281 17.40 3.56 17.20
C ALA A 281 17.89 3.14 18.58
N PHE A 282 19.18 2.83 18.66
CA PHE A 282 19.90 2.53 19.87
C PHE A 282 20.91 3.63 20.23
N VAL A 283 21.20 3.77 21.50
CA VAL A 283 22.30 4.62 21.94
C VAL A 283 23.62 4.01 21.42
N PRO A 284 24.53 4.83 20.85
CA PRO A 284 25.80 4.33 20.36
C PRO A 284 26.57 3.53 21.43
N GLY A 285 27.11 2.37 21.05
CA GLY A 285 27.84 1.47 21.92
C GLY A 285 26.97 0.68 22.92
N GLU A 286 25.65 0.89 22.94
CA GLU A 286 24.75 0.30 23.94
C GLU A 286 23.66 -0.57 23.31
N LEU A 287 23.01 -1.35 24.18
CA LEU A 287 21.78 -2.08 23.88
C LEU A 287 20.53 -1.31 24.29
N ASN A 288 20.68 -0.11 24.84
CA ASN A 288 19.56 0.73 25.24
C ASN A 288 18.94 1.43 24.03
N MET A 289 17.65 1.21 23.82
CA MET A 289 16.89 1.93 22.79
C MET A 289 16.77 3.40 23.18
N VAL A 290 16.78 4.26 22.17
CA VAL A 290 16.45 5.68 22.32
C VAL A 290 15.01 5.83 22.83
N SER A 291 14.77 6.81 23.67
CA SER A 291 13.45 7.07 24.27
C SER A 291 12.34 7.15 23.22
N GLY A 292 11.19 6.54 23.49
CA GLY A 292 10.03 6.49 22.60
C GLY A 292 10.07 5.36 21.55
N HIS A 293 11.19 4.69 21.32
CA HIS A 293 11.27 3.60 20.35
C HIS A 293 10.63 2.29 20.84
N GLN A 294 10.51 2.11 22.15
CA GLN A 294 9.76 0.96 22.70
C GLN A 294 8.28 1.01 22.31
N THR A 295 7.64 2.18 22.40
CA THR A 295 6.24 2.35 21.97
C THR A 295 6.03 2.05 20.47
N ARG A 296 7.06 2.27 19.64
CA ARG A 296 7.02 1.86 18.23
C ARG A 296 6.99 0.35 18.08
N LEU A 297 7.77 -0.40 18.88
CA LEU A 297 7.75 -1.86 18.88
C LEU A 297 6.42 -2.42 19.36
N GLU A 298 5.79 -1.82 20.38
CA GLU A 298 4.44 -2.16 20.83
C GLU A 298 3.41 -1.97 19.70
N SER A 299 3.48 -0.84 19.00
CA SER A 299 2.60 -0.54 17.86
C SER A 299 2.83 -1.51 16.70
N LEU A 300 4.09 -1.84 16.41
CA LEU A 300 4.46 -2.81 15.39
C LEU A 300 3.95 -4.22 15.73
N ALA A 301 4.13 -4.66 16.97
CA ALA A 301 3.65 -5.95 17.46
C ALA A 301 2.12 -6.07 17.36
N LYS A 302 1.40 -5.01 17.77
CA LYS A 302 -0.05 -4.93 17.63
C LYS A 302 -0.51 -5.04 16.18
N ALA A 303 0.16 -4.36 15.25
CA ALA A 303 -0.15 -4.42 13.82
C ALA A 303 0.14 -5.82 13.25
N LEU A 304 1.28 -6.42 13.60
CA LEU A 304 1.66 -7.76 13.17
C LEU A 304 0.72 -8.84 13.71
N THR A 305 0.15 -8.66 14.91
CA THR A 305 -0.86 -9.57 15.47
C THR A 305 -2.13 -9.58 14.63
N GLN A 306 -2.51 -8.44 14.05
CA GLN A 306 -3.65 -8.33 13.15
C GLN A 306 -3.36 -8.88 11.74
N ARG A 307 -2.10 -9.18 11.41
CA ARG A 307 -1.63 -9.66 10.09
C ARG A 307 -0.79 -10.93 10.27
N PRO A 308 -1.43 -12.08 10.57
CA PRO A 308 -0.72 -13.29 10.98
C PRO A 308 0.17 -13.90 9.89
N GLN A 309 -0.04 -13.57 8.63
CA GLN A 309 0.76 -14.07 7.51
C GLN A 309 2.09 -13.31 7.31
N LEU A 310 2.24 -12.15 7.95
CA LEU A 310 3.47 -11.38 7.85
C LEU A 310 4.56 -11.93 8.76
N ARG A 311 5.76 -11.94 8.24
CA ARG A 311 7.01 -12.14 8.96
C ARG A 311 7.77 -10.83 9.03
N ILE A 312 8.55 -10.66 10.10
CA ILE A 312 9.43 -9.51 10.26
C ILE A 312 10.88 -9.98 10.30
N GLU A 313 11.69 -9.35 9.51
CA GLU A 313 13.14 -9.51 9.44
C GLU A 313 13.79 -8.33 10.12
N VAL A 314 14.58 -8.60 11.16
CA VAL A 314 15.23 -7.61 12.01
C VAL A 314 16.71 -7.58 11.68
N ARG A 315 17.20 -6.49 11.13
CA ARG A 315 18.60 -6.29 10.79
C ARG A 315 19.23 -5.29 11.76
N GLY A 316 20.09 -5.80 12.63
CA GLY A 316 20.92 -4.94 13.50
C GLY A 316 21.97 -4.23 12.66
N MET A 317 22.14 -2.93 12.91
CA MET A 317 23.18 -2.14 12.26
C MET A 317 24.18 -1.61 13.27
N PHE A 318 25.38 -1.27 12.81
CA PHE A 318 26.44 -0.65 13.60
C PHE A 318 27.00 0.56 12.86
N ASP A 319 27.36 1.58 13.62
CA ASP A 319 27.99 2.81 13.10
C ASP A 319 29.50 2.75 13.34
N GLN A 320 30.29 2.86 12.28
CA GLN A 320 31.74 2.73 12.31
C GLN A 320 32.44 3.83 13.14
N ASP A 321 31.84 4.99 13.27
CA ASP A 321 32.41 6.12 14.03
C ASP A 321 31.85 6.16 15.45
N ARG A 322 30.52 6.20 15.57
CA ARG A 322 29.84 6.40 16.86
C ARG A 322 29.92 5.17 17.77
N ASP A 323 29.67 3.96 17.25
CA ASP A 323 29.78 2.75 18.05
C ASP A 323 31.24 2.45 18.42
N VAL A 324 32.19 2.68 17.49
CA VAL A 324 33.63 2.54 17.79
C VAL A 324 34.03 3.46 18.91
N GLN A 325 33.70 4.78 18.81
CA GLN A 325 34.03 5.75 19.84
C GLN A 325 33.41 5.37 21.20
N ALA A 326 32.12 4.99 21.21
CA ALA A 326 31.44 4.58 22.44
C ALA A 326 32.04 3.32 23.07
N LEU A 327 32.35 2.29 22.27
CA LEU A 327 33.01 1.08 22.73
C LEU A 327 34.42 1.35 23.23
N GLN A 328 35.18 2.24 22.58
CA GLN A 328 36.48 2.69 23.07
C GLN A 328 36.38 3.38 24.43
N GLN A 329 35.37 4.25 24.62
CA GLN A 329 35.10 4.90 25.91
C GLN A 329 34.77 3.87 27.00
N GLN A 330 33.94 2.88 26.72
CA GLN A 330 33.59 1.80 27.65
C GLN A 330 34.80 0.95 28.03
N LYS A 331 35.64 0.59 27.04
CA LYS A 331 36.88 -0.15 27.28
C LYS A 331 37.87 0.67 28.12
N LEU A 332 37.98 1.96 27.81
CA LEU A 332 38.84 2.85 28.59
C LEU A 332 38.33 3.00 30.02
N ALA A 333 37.01 3.15 30.20
CA ALA A 333 36.39 3.23 31.51
C ALA A 333 36.66 1.94 32.31
N THR A 334 36.53 0.77 31.72
CA THR A 334 36.85 -0.51 32.32
C THR A 334 38.33 -0.63 32.63
N PHE A 335 39.22 -0.20 31.74
CA PHE A 335 40.66 -0.23 31.91
C PHE A 335 41.16 0.63 33.10
N PHE A 336 40.44 1.69 33.42
CA PHE A 336 40.74 2.58 34.56
C PHE A 336 39.83 2.32 35.77
N GLU A 337 38.87 1.40 35.68
CA GLU A 337 37.90 1.14 36.75
C GLU A 337 37.06 2.36 37.08
N LEU A 338 36.70 3.16 36.04
CA LEU A 338 35.90 4.36 36.20
C LEU A 338 34.46 4.02 36.56
N SER A 339 33.80 4.92 37.25
CA SER A 339 32.39 4.83 37.64
C SER A 339 31.73 6.21 37.59
N GLU A 340 30.43 6.31 37.89
CA GLU A 340 29.76 7.60 38.04
C GLU A 340 30.40 8.51 39.10
N GLN A 341 31.10 7.90 40.07
CA GLN A 341 31.74 8.62 41.19
C GLN A 341 33.23 8.91 40.95
N VAL A 342 33.87 8.21 39.99
CA VAL A 342 35.28 8.34 39.65
C VAL A 342 35.43 8.54 38.15
N THR A 343 35.75 9.73 37.77
CA THR A 343 35.97 10.11 36.37
C THR A 343 37.44 10.07 35.99
N PHE A 344 37.77 10.12 34.71
CA PHE A 344 39.15 10.19 34.24
C PHE A 344 39.88 11.42 34.78
N ALA A 345 39.16 12.53 35.03
CA ALA A 345 39.70 13.74 35.61
C ALA A 345 40.18 13.56 37.06
N ASP A 346 39.57 12.63 37.82
CA ASP A 346 39.90 12.37 39.20
C ASP A 346 41.15 11.47 39.37
N LEU A 347 41.60 10.87 38.27
CA LEU A 347 42.75 10.00 38.29
C LEU A 347 44.06 10.75 38.52
N LYS A 348 44.99 10.17 39.26
CA LYS A 348 46.36 10.73 39.42
C LYS A 348 47.08 10.70 38.06
N LEU A 349 47.70 11.79 37.67
CA LEU A 349 48.41 11.91 36.39
C LEU A 349 49.49 10.82 36.24
N SER A 350 50.23 10.51 37.29
CA SER A 350 51.21 9.42 37.30
C SER A 350 50.61 8.03 37.00
N SER A 351 49.37 7.78 37.40
CA SER A 351 48.66 6.53 37.09
C SER A 351 48.30 6.43 35.61
N ILE A 352 47.84 7.57 35.03
CA ILE A 352 47.53 7.67 33.61
C ILE A 352 48.80 7.49 32.77
N GLU A 353 49.89 8.19 33.11
CA GLU A 353 51.19 8.10 32.44
C GLU A 353 51.76 6.64 32.50
N ALA A 354 51.62 5.99 33.64
CA ALA A 354 52.09 4.57 33.80
C ALA A 354 51.30 3.60 32.89
N LYS A 355 49.96 3.76 32.80
CA LYS A 355 49.14 2.95 31.93
C LYS A 355 49.36 3.25 30.43
N LEU A 356 49.54 4.53 30.06
CA LEU A 356 49.89 4.92 28.70
C LEU A 356 51.27 4.36 28.30
N ASN A 357 52.26 4.51 29.15
CA ASN A 357 53.58 3.96 28.88
C ASN A 357 53.59 2.45 28.70
N LYS A 358 52.72 1.74 29.43
CA LYS A 358 52.53 0.26 29.27
C LYS A 358 51.87 -0.11 27.94
N GLN A 359 50.93 0.71 27.48
CA GLN A 359 50.11 0.42 26.28
C GLN A 359 50.78 0.95 25.00
N LEU A 360 51.30 2.14 24.98
CA LEU A 360 51.82 2.87 23.80
C LEU A 360 53.35 3.03 23.82
N GLY A 361 53.98 2.74 24.96
CA GLY A 361 55.44 2.86 25.11
C GLY A 361 55.93 4.27 25.58
N LYS A 362 57.21 4.33 25.95
CA LYS A 362 57.83 5.54 26.52
C LYS A 362 57.98 6.68 25.51
N GLU A 363 58.15 6.33 24.24
CA GLU A 363 58.30 7.35 23.16
C GLU A 363 57.03 8.14 22.99
N ALA A 364 55.85 7.48 22.91
CA ALA A 364 54.55 8.12 22.82
C ALA A 364 54.30 9.06 24.01
N LEU A 365 54.57 8.60 25.23
CA LEU A 365 54.45 9.42 26.43
C LEU A 365 55.31 10.68 26.37
N THR A 366 56.57 10.55 25.88
CA THR A 366 57.53 11.65 25.79
C THR A 366 57.09 12.66 24.71
N SER A 367 56.56 12.22 23.56
CA SER A 367 56.03 13.05 22.49
C SER A 367 54.82 13.87 22.97
N ILE A 368 53.80 13.17 23.52
CA ILE A 368 52.61 13.84 24.04
C ILE A 368 52.96 14.90 25.09
N LYS A 369 53.95 14.60 25.97
CA LYS A 369 54.41 15.56 26.97
C LYS A 369 55.11 16.77 26.34
N ALA A 370 55.95 16.56 25.34
CA ALA A 370 56.67 17.63 24.65
C ALA A 370 55.70 18.54 23.86
N GLU A 371 54.67 17.98 23.24
CA GLU A 371 53.65 18.71 22.49
C GLU A 371 52.78 19.63 23.37
N ASN A 372 52.66 19.29 24.65
CA ASN A 372 51.86 20.06 25.61
C ASN A 372 52.71 20.94 26.53
N MET A 373 53.96 21.25 26.14
CA MET A 373 54.81 22.27 26.82
C MET A 373 54.53 23.66 26.23
N VAL A 374 54.09 24.59 27.05
CA VAL A 374 53.72 25.95 26.63
C VAL A 374 54.61 26.99 27.36
N LEU A 375 54.86 28.11 26.72
CA LEU A 375 55.52 29.23 27.36
C LEU A 375 54.50 29.97 28.24
N PRO A 376 54.83 30.33 29.50
CA PRO A 376 53.93 31.09 30.34
C PRO A 376 53.52 32.43 29.68
N GLU A 377 52.28 32.84 29.91
CA GLU A 377 51.75 34.09 29.34
C GLU A 377 52.56 35.32 29.78
N GLY A 378 53.09 36.12 28.84
CA GLY A 378 53.95 37.28 29.13
C GLY A 378 55.42 36.96 29.39
N ALA A 379 55.84 35.69 29.20
CA ALA A 379 57.25 35.30 29.38
C ALA A 379 58.10 35.76 28.21
N ASN A 380 59.41 36.08 28.51
CA ASN A 380 60.40 36.46 27.51
C ASN A 380 60.95 35.17 26.84
N GLU A 381 61.59 35.30 25.67
CA GLU A 381 62.12 34.19 24.85
C GLU A 381 63.09 33.23 25.57
N LYS A 382 63.54 33.54 26.77
CA LYS A 382 64.44 32.73 27.59
C LYS A 382 63.71 31.91 28.68
N ALA A 383 62.40 32.09 28.81
CA ALA A 383 61.61 31.29 29.77
C ALA A 383 61.60 29.80 29.42
N LYS A 384 61.65 29.01 30.44
CA LYS A 384 61.48 27.55 30.22
C LYS A 384 59.99 27.22 29.98
N PRO A 385 59.71 26.43 28.99
CA PRO A 385 58.33 25.92 28.81
C PRO A 385 57.86 25.18 30.06
N GLU A 386 56.61 25.40 30.43
CA GLU A 386 55.89 24.67 31.48
C GLU A 386 54.86 23.73 30.89
N LEU A 387 54.56 22.67 31.59
CA LEU A 387 53.56 21.69 31.13
C LEU A 387 52.16 22.27 31.36
N ASP A 388 51.37 22.38 30.28
CA ASP A 388 49.94 22.57 30.39
C ASP A 388 49.29 21.26 30.84
N VAL A 389 48.97 21.17 32.13
CA VAL A 389 48.50 19.94 32.75
C VAL A 389 47.12 19.53 32.23
N GLU A 390 46.26 20.50 31.91
CA GLU A 390 44.91 20.20 31.40
C GLU A 390 44.97 19.72 29.97
N ALA A 391 45.66 20.43 29.08
CA ALA A 391 45.87 20.00 27.70
C ALA A 391 46.61 18.66 27.64
N TYR A 392 47.62 18.45 28.48
CA TYR A 392 48.35 17.19 28.57
C TYR A 392 47.45 16.04 29.03
N ARG A 393 46.62 16.23 30.04
CA ARG A 393 45.64 15.21 30.49
C ARG A 393 44.65 14.86 29.38
N PHE A 394 44.17 15.84 28.65
CA PHE A 394 43.29 15.64 27.51
C PHE A 394 43.99 14.83 26.38
N ALA A 395 45.23 15.20 26.04
CA ALA A 395 46.04 14.49 25.05
C ALA A 395 46.33 13.03 25.45
N LEU A 396 46.58 12.77 26.75
CA LEU A 396 46.72 11.39 27.27
C LEU A 396 45.40 10.63 27.13
N TYR A 397 44.25 11.25 27.46
CA TYR A 397 42.95 10.65 27.31
C TYR A 397 42.67 10.28 25.85
N GLU A 398 42.82 11.18 24.91
CA GLU A 398 42.62 10.96 23.48
C GLU A 398 43.53 9.86 22.94
N SER A 399 44.79 9.84 23.35
CA SER A 399 45.76 8.82 22.92
C SER A 399 45.41 7.45 23.45
N LEU A 400 44.97 7.34 24.70
CA LEU A 400 44.53 6.09 25.31
C LEU A 400 43.18 5.60 24.75
N LEU A 401 42.30 6.55 24.44
CA LEU A 401 40.99 6.23 23.80
C LEU A 401 41.20 5.61 22.43
N LYS A 402 42.01 6.26 21.58
CA LYS A 402 42.34 5.74 20.24
C LYS A 402 43.11 4.42 20.25
N ALA A 403 43.83 4.15 21.34
CA ALA A 403 44.57 2.91 21.53
C ALA A 403 43.68 1.75 21.99
N GLN A 404 42.40 1.95 22.31
CA GLN A 404 41.50 0.86 22.64
C GLN A 404 41.08 0.16 21.34
N PRO A 405 41.44 -1.12 21.13
CA PRO A 405 41.08 -1.84 19.91
C PRO A 405 39.59 -2.14 19.91
N VAL A 406 38.93 -1.79 18.82
CA VAL A 406 37.57 -2.24 18.51
C VAL A 406 37.64 -2.96 17.18
N THR A 407 37.17 -4.21 17.15
CA THR A 407 37.19 -5.05 15.95
C THR A 407 35.85 -5.03 15.24
N ASP A 408 35.83 -5.32 13.95
CA ASP A 408 34.61 -5.49 13.17
C ASP A 408 33.70 -6.58 13.74
N ASP A 409 34.28 -7.61 14.33
CA ASP A 409 33.50 -8.69 14.98
C ASP A 409 32.75 -8.17 16.21
N GLU A 410 33.33 -7.28 16.99
CA GLU A 410 32.67 -6.65 18.15
C GLU A 410 31.52 -5.75 17.71
N LEU A 411 31.68 -5.01 16.62
CA LEU A 411 30.61 -4.17 16.05
C LEU A 411 29.46 -5.02 15.53
N ARG A 412 29.79 -6.10 14.80
CA ARG A 412 28.77 -7.05 14.30
C ARG A 412 28.04 -7.74 15.45
N GLU A 413 28.74 -8.10 16.52
CA GLU A 413 28.15 -8.72 17.72
C GLU A 413 27.23 -7.74 18.46
N LEU A 414 27.61 -6.45 18.58
CA LEU A 414 26.76 -5.40 19.13
C LEU A 414 25.47 -5.27 18.30
N ALA A 415 25.58 -5.21 16.98
CA ALA A 415 24.45 -5.13 16.08
C ALA A 415 23.52 -6.35 16.18
N ARG A 416 24.08 -7.57 16.24
CA ARG A 416 23.31 -8.80 16.45
C ARG A 416 22.60 -8.82 17.79
N SER A 417 23.27 -8.31 18.84
CA SER A 417 22.69 -8.22 20.19
C SER A 417 21.51 -7.26 20.23
N ARG A 418 21.57 -6.12 19.50
CA ARG A 418 20.45 -5.20 19.31
C ARG A 418 19.28 -5.88 18.63
N ALA A 419 19.52 -6.59 17.51
CA ALA A 419 18.49 -7.34 16.81
C ALA A 419 17.88 -8.45 17.69
N SER A 420 18.71 -9.14 18.46
CA SER A 420 18.26 -10.19 19.41
C SER A 420 17.37 -9.63 20.51
N GLN A 421 17.69 -8.45 21.02
CA GLN A 421 16.89 -7.78 22.04
C GLN A 421 15.50 -7.42 21.48
N ILE A 422 15.42 -6.90 20.24
CA ILE A 422 14.15 -6.61 19.58
C ILE A 422 13.35 -7.90 19.37
N ARG A 423 13.98 -8.96 18.86
CA ARG A 423 13.32 -10.24 18.69
C ARG A 423 12.76 -10.77 20.00
N ASN A 424 13.55 -10.75 21.07
CA ASN A 424 13.11 -11.21 22.37
C ASN A 424 11.93 -10.36 22.90
N TYR A 425 12.00 -9.06 22.73
CA TYR A 425 10.89 -8.17 23.09
C TYR A 425 9.60 -8.52 22.32
N LEU A 426 9.68 -8.65 21.00
CA LEU A 426 8.52 -8.99 20.17
C LEU A 426 7.95 -10.38 20.48
N VAL A 427 8.81 -11.36 20.81
CA VAL A 427 8.39 -12.75 21.08
C VAL A 427 7.96 -12.92 22.53
N GLU A 428 8.78 -12.50 23.51
CA GLU A 428 8.57 -12.82 24.91
C GLU A 428 7.65 -11.83 25.61
N THR A 429 7.68 -10.55 25.21
CA THR A 429 6.86 -9.51 25.83
C THR A 429 5.55 -9.30 25.07
N GLU A 430 5.62 -9.19 23.73
CA GLU A 430 4.46 -8.91 22.89
C GLU A 430 3.76 -10.18 22.37
N GLY A 431 4.34 -11.37 22.57
CA GLY A 431 3.72 -12.67 22.31
C GLY A 431 3.66 -13.06 20.82
N LEU A 432 4.48 -12.45 19.95
CA LEU A 432 4.57 -12.88 18.56
C LEU A 432 5.21 -14.29 18.47
N SER A 433 4.74 -15.12 17.51
CA SER A 433 5.34 -16.42 17.27
C SER A 433 6.83 -16.28 16.88
N PRO A 434 7.74 -17.07 17.49
CA PRO A 434 9.16 -17.05 17.15
C PRO A 434 9.45 -17.32 15.67
N GLU A 435 8.57 -18.05 14.99
CA GLU A 435 8.66 -18.41 13.57
C GLU A 435 8.37 -17.23 12.64
N ARG A 436 7.97 -16.10 13.21
CA ARG A 436 7.64 -14.88 12.46
C ARG A 436 8.67 -13.77 12.60
N VAL A 437 9.70 -13.95 13.47
CA VAL A 437 10.70 -12.93 13.77
C VAL A 437 12.08 -13.47 13.46
N PHE A 438 12.68 -12.99 12.36
CA PHE A 438 13.98 -13.45 11.87
C PHE A 438 15.04 -12.38 12.12
N ILE A 439 16.25 -12.82 12.53
CA ILE A 439 17.40 -11.93 12.63
C ILE A 439 18.22 -12.09 11.35
N MET A 440 18.47 -10.97 10.70
CA MET A 440 19.28 -10.89 9.49
C MET A 440 20.74 -10.63 9.82
N GLU A 441 21.63 -10.81 8.84
CA GLU A 441 23.03 -10.47 8.98
C GLU A 441 23.21 -8.97 9.28
N ALA A 442 24.13 -8.66 10.21
CA ALA A 442 24.41 -7.31 10.64
C ALA A 442 25.15 -6.52 9.54
N GLU A 443 24.77 -5.26 9.35
CA GLU A 443 25.34 -4.35 8.35
C GLU A 443 25.81 -3.04 8.99
N ALA A 444 26.70 -2.32 8.28
CA ALA A 444 27.10 -0.98 8.68
C ALA A 444 25.95 0.02 8.42
N ASP A 445 25.77 0.96 9.33
CA ASP A 445 24.83 2.08 9.19
C ASP A 445 25.56 3.27 8.58
N ASP A 446 25.41 3.46 7.29
CA ASP A 446 25.97 4.61 6.56
C ASP A 446 25.04 5.84 6.62
N SER A 447 23.92 5.76 7.33
CA SER A 447 22.98 6.86 7.46
C SER A 447 23.49 7.84 8.54
N ALA A 448 23.58 9.13 8.18
CA ALA A 448 23.90 10.20 9.13
C ALA A 448 22.69 10.52 10.05
N ASN A 449 22.17 9.52 10.76
CA ASN A 449 21.02 9.70 11.65
C ASN A 449 21.45 10.19 13.03
N GLU A 450 21.12 11.43 13.37
CA GLU A 450 21.45 12.05 14.66
C GLU A 450 20.75 11.38 15.85
N ALA A 451 19.63 10.67 15.63
CA ALA A 451 18.81 10.09 16.69
C ALA A 451 19.45 8.83 17.36
N GLY A 452 20.48 8.23 16.75
CA GLY A 452 21.12 7.01 17.26
C GLY A 452 21.53 6.06 16.13
N VAL A 453 21.98 4.87 16.49
CA VAL A 453 22.33 3.80 15.53
C VAL A 453 21.11 2.95 15.25
N LEU A 454 20.77 2.78 13.98
CA LEU A 454 19.52 2.15 13.57
C LEU A 454 19.58 0.62 13.69
N THR A 455 18.41 0.04 13.91
CA THR A 455 18.07 -1.35 13.58
C THR A 455 16.84 -1.27 12.69
N VAL A 456 16.91 -1.83 11.51
CA VAL A 456 15.89 -1.70 10.47
C VAL A 456 15.08 -2.98 10.33
N PHE A 457 13.85 -2.83 9.85
CA PHE A 457 12.91 -3.93 9.67
C PHE A 457 12.53 -4.08 8.21
N GLN A 458 12.34 -5.34 7.81
CA GLN A 458 11.74 -5.70 6.55
C GLN A 458 10.57 -6.65 6.78
N LEU A 459 9.59 -6.62 5.90
CA LEU A 459 8.45 -7.53 5.95
C LEU A 459 8.58 -8.56 4.83
N SER A 460 8.28 -9.81 5.17
CA SER A 460 8.22 -10.90 4.23
C SER A 460 6.98 -11.76 4.45
N VAL A 461 6.73 -12.68 3.53
CA VAL A 461 5.68 -13.70 3.58
C VAL A 461 6.31 -15.05 3.31
N ASP A 462 5.58 -16.14 3.61
CA ASP A 462 5.99 -17.51 3.27
C ASP A 462 6.16 -17.71 1.78
#